data_bc0817d77e7a75a236ac9dd7bf22ad29
#
_entry.id   bc0817d77e7a75a236ac9dd7bf22ad29
#
_cell.length_a   1.000
_cell.length_b   1.000
_cell.length_c   1.000
_cell.angle_alpha   90.00
_cell.angle_beta   90.00
_cell.angle_gamma   90.00
#
_symmetry.space_group_name_H-M   'P 1'
#
loop_
_entity.id
_entity.type
_entity.pdbx_description
1 polymer ?
#
loop_
_entity_poly.entity_id
_entity_poly.type
_entity_poly.pdbx_seq_one_letter_code
_entity_poly.pdbx_strand_id
1 'polypeptide(L)'
;MTVKEIYDKLRSCTGVTTDSRKCGPGLMFFALKGERFDGNEFVRGALEQGCPYAVMDNKELFDSQDQRMILVDNVLATLQQVAALHRRTLGTPVIGITGTNGKTTTKELTNAVMSTTYNVLCTQGNLNNSIGVPLTVMGLKPEHEYAIIEMGASHPGDIKELVEVSQPDFGLITNVGKAHLLGFGSFEGVKRTKGELYDWLRGHNGIAFVNRDNEHLQQMCKGLPLVEYGKPGQEGLLVEGEVLECNPFVKFRWRRGGGDWHTVQTNLIGAYNVDNALAAITIGLKFGVKEQDASDAVANYMPQNNRSQLTETGRNHLVVDAYNANPTSMAAALENFSMIKAQDKMLILGDMRELGDVSQDEHRRIVEEIRKYGFTQVWLVGSEFAGAAGDSGFRLFPDVEAVNSALQSEPVNGKTILIKGSNSIGLTKTITNL
;
A
#
# COMPACT_ATOMS: atom_id res chain seq x y z
N MET A 1 6.96 34.32 3.40
CA MET A 1 7.21 33.71 4.74
C MET A 1 8.09 32.48 4.54
N THR A 2 9.10 32.26 5.38
CA THR A 2 10.00 31.08 5.31
C THR A 2 9.32 29.82 5.85
N VAL A 3 9.80 28.62 5.46
CA VAL A 3 9.31 27.34 5.99
C VAL A 3 9.36 27.28 7.51
N LYS A 4 10.45 27.84 8.11
CA LYS A 4 10.60 27.89 9.56
C LYS A 4 9.53 28.76 10.23
N GLU A 5 9.23 29.93 9.70
CA GLU A 5 8.19 30.81 10.23
C GLU A 5 6.79 30.16 10.15
N ILE A 6 6.51 29.42 9.04
CA ILE A 6 5.27 28.65 8.91
C ILE A 6 5.22 27.52 9.95
N TYR A 7 6.32 26.80 10.14
CA TYR A 7 6.44 25.75 11.13
C TYR A 7 6.28 26.28 12.57
N ASP A 8 6.82 27.45 12.88
CA ASP A 8 6.66 28.07 14.21
C ASP A 8 5.20 28.43 14.47
N LYS A 9 4.46 28.92 13.46
CA LYS A 9 2.99 29.12 13.55
C LYS A 9 2.24 27.79 13.72
N LEU A 10 2.64 26.74 12.99
CA LEU A 10 2.05 25.42 13.09
C LEU A 10 2.15 24.82 14.49
N ARG A 11 3.22 25.09 15.23
CA ARG A 11 3.39 24.62 16.62
C ARG A 11 2.31 25.14 17.58
N SER A 12 1.62 26.21 17.23
CA SER A 12 0.45 26.70 17.99
C SER A 12 -0.86 26.05 17.54
N CYS A 13 -0.80 25.20 16.50
CA CYS A 13 -1.96 24.46 15.98
C CYS A 13 -1.98 23.02 16.56
N THR A 14 -3.11 22.37 16.47
CA THR A 14 -3.30 20.95 16.86
C THR A 14 -3.00 19.98 15.72
N GLY A 15 -2.91 20.48 14.49
CA GLY A 15 -2.63 19.69 13.29
C GLY A 15 -2.83 20.46 11.99
N VAL A 16 -2.84 19.72 10.91
CA VAL A 16 -3.04 20.25 9.54
C VAL A 16 -4.22 19.59 8.85
N THR A 17 -4.81 20.29 7.90
CA THR A 17 -5.79 19.73 6.97
C THR A 17 -5.62 20.29 5.55
N THR A 18 -5.92 19.47 4.55
CA THR A 18 -6.03 19.88 3.14
C THR A 18 -7.46 19.76 2.64
N ASP A 19 -8.38 19.27 3.49
CA ASP A 19 -9.80 19.10 3.17
C ASP A 19 -10.60 20.24 3.83
N SER A 20 -11.16 21.14 3.01
CA SER A 20 -11.96 22.27 3.48
C SER A 20 -13.18 21.90 4.32
N ARG A 21 -13.68 20.66 4.16
CA ARG A 21 -14.82 20.13 4.94
C ARG A 21 -14.43 19.72 6.35
N LYS A 22 -13.11 19.57 6.61
CA LYS A 22 -12.54 19.21 7.90
C LYS A 22 -11.88 20.40 8.61
N CYS A 23 -12.05 21.60 8.07
CA CYS A 23 -11.56 22.82 8.70
C CYS A 23 -12.22 23.06 10.05
N GLY A 24 -11.46 23.66 10.97
CA GLY A 24 -11.96 23.95 12.31
C GLY A 24 -10.88 24.50 13.24
N PRO A 25 -11.25 24.80 14.49
CA PRO A 25 -10.33 25.36 15.48
C PRO A 25 -9.07 24.49 15.68
N GLY A 26 -7.92 25.14 15.66
CA GLY A 26 -6.62 24.50 15.88
C GLY A 26 -5.98 23.87 14.64
N LEU A 27 -6.67 23.74 13.50
CA LEU A 27 -6.10 23.17 12.29
C LEU A 27 -5.54 24.24 11.37
N MET A 28 -4.32 24.08 10.87
CA MET A 28 -3.77 24.90 9.78
C MET A 28 -4.23 24.30 8.44
N PHE A 29 -4.89 25.11 7.63
CA PHE A 29 -5.38 24.69 6.30
C PHE A 29 -4.30 24.90 5.25
N PHE A 30 -4.03 23.88 4.43
CA PHE A 30 -3.17 23.96 3.23
C PHE A 30 -4.04 23.87 1.99
N ALA A 31 -4.17 24.98 1.28
CA ALA A 31 -5.07 25.16 0.13
C ALA A 31 -4.50 24.52 -1.15
N LEU A 32 -4.50 23.19 -1.23
CA LEU A 32 -3.97 22.46 -2.37
C LEU A 32 -4.85 22.65 -3.62
N LYS A 33 -4.20 22.71 -4.78
CA LYS A 33 -4.86 22.72 -6.08
C LYS A 33 -4.91 21.31 -6.66
N GLY A 34 -6.09 20.86 -7.03
CA GLY A 34 -6.34 19.59 -7.72
C GLY A 34 -6.77 19.79 -9.16
N GLU A 35 -6.96 18.70 -9.90
CA GLU A 35 -7.42 18.77 -11.31
C GLU A 35 -8.81 19.39 -11.49
N ARG A 36 -9.69 19.25 -10.50
CA ARG A 36 -11.12 19.62 -10.58
C ARG A 36 -11.53 20.73 -9.62
N PHE A 37 -10.62 21.21 -8.78
CA PHE A 37 -10.90 22.24 -7.78
C PHE A 37 -9.62 23.02 -7.45
N ASP A 38 -9.79 24.27 -7.00
CA ASP A 38 -8.72 25.09 -6.45
C ASP A 38 -8.97 25.31 -4.95
N GLY A 39 -8.10 24.74 -4.10
CA GLY A 39 -8.18 24.88 -2.65
C GLY A 39 -8.12 26.34 -2.17
N ASN A 40 -7.51 27.24 -2.96
CA ASN A 40 -7.40 28.66 -2.65
C ASN A 40 -8.77 29.35 -2.49
N GLU A 41 -9.79 28.89 -3.22
CA GLU A 41 -11.15 29.42 -3.14
C GLU A 41 -11.80 29.17 -1.76
N PHE A 42 -11.31 28.16 -1.01
CA PHE A 42 -11.85 27.78 0.31
C PHE A 42 -11.14 28.43 1.48
N VAL A 43 -10.08 29.24 1.25
CA VAL A 43 -9.26 29.84 2.32
C VAL A 43 -10.09 30.67 3.29
N ARG A 44 -10.96 31.57 2.77
CA ARG A 44 -11.82 32.42 3.62
C ARG A 44 -12.77 31.56 4.47
N GLY A 45 -13.43 30.59 3.84
CA GLY A 45 -14.32 29.67 4.55
C GLY A 45 -13.60 28.83 5.60
N ALA A 46 -12.36 28.42 5.36
CA ALA A 46 -11.54 27.71 6.36
C ALA A 46 -11.22 28.59 7.58
N LEU A 47 -10.88 29.86 7.36
CA LEU A 47 -10.62 30.83 8.43
C LEU A 47 -11.90 31.18 9.22
N GLU A 48 -13.06 31.26 8.57
CA GLU A 48 -14.37 31.45 9.19
C GLU A 48 -14.79 30.24 10.02
N GLN A 49 -14.42 29.01 9.62
CA GLN A 49 -14.61 27.77 10.37
C GLN A 49 -13.68 27.65 11.57
N GLY A 50 -12.75 28.59 11.78
CA GLY A 50 -11.90 28.66 12.95
C GLY A 50 -10.48 28.14 12.75
N CYS A 51 -10.05 27.88 11.51
CA CYS A 51 -8.64 27.61 11.24
C CYS A 51 -7.79 28.85 11.65
N PRO A 52 -6.78 28.71 12.53
CA PRO A 52 -5.94 29.83 12.92
C PRO A 52 -5.09 30.38 11.77
N TYR A 53 -4.75 29.53 10.80
CA TYR A 53 -3.96 29.91 9.63
C TYR A 53 -4.40 29.13 8.40
N ALA A 54 -4.25 29.75 7.21
CA ALA A 54 -4.41 29.10 5.91
C ALA A 54 -3.23 29.44 4.99
N VAL A 55 -2.58 28.40 4.44
CA VAL A 55 -1.49 28.51 3.47
C VAL A 55 -2.05 28.43 2.07
N MET A 56 -1.70 29.39 1.22
CA MET A 56 -2.24 29.55 -0.13
C MET A 56 -1.18 30.04 -1.12
N ASP A 57 -1.41 29.85 -2.43
CA ASP A 57 -0.51 30.29 -3.51
C ASP A 57 -1.18 31.16 -4.58
N ASN A 58 -2.46 31.48 -4.41
CA ASN A 58 -3.19 32.39 -5.32
C ASN A 58 -3.09 33.85 -4.82
N LYS A 59 -2.30 34.66 -5.52
CA LYS A 59 -2.07 36.07 -5.18
C LYS A 59 -3.33 36.96 -5.33
N GLU A 60 -4.25 36.60 -6.20
CA GLU A 60 -5.48 37.39 -6.45
C GLU A 60 -6.46 37.26 -5.29
N LEU A 61 -6.49 36.11 -4.61
CA LEU A 61 -7.36 35.85 -3.48
C LEU A 61 -6.70 36.21 -2.12
N PHE A 62 -5.42 36.54 -2.13
CA PHE A 62 -4.67 36.83 -0.90
C PHE A 62 -5.01 38.23 -0.37
N ASP A 63 -5.37 38.30 0.90
CA ASP A 63 -5.55 39.55 1.65
C ASP A 63 -4.37 39.80 2.59
N SER A 64 -3.55 40.79 2.25
CA SER A 64 -2.37 41.14 3.04
C SER A 64 -2.69 41.75 4.42
N GLN A 65 -3.94 42.13 4.66
CA GLN A 65 -4.40 42.65 5.96
C GLN A 65 -4.80 41.50 6.92
N ASP A 66 -5.15 40.31 6.40
CA ASP A 66 -5.46 39.15 7.23
C ASP A 66 -4.18 38.35 7.52
N GLN A 67 -3.60 38.55 8.71
CA GLN A 67 -2.36 37.86 9.14
C GLN A 67 -2.50 36.33 9.28
N ARG A 68 -3.70 35.80 9.18
CA ARG A 68 -3.97 34.36 9.18
C ARG A 68 -3.72 33.73 7.81
N MET A 69 -3.78 34.54 6.73
CA MET A 69 -3.44 34.08 5.38
C MET A 69 -1.93 34.07 5.20
N ILE A 70 -1.39 32.97 4.68
CA ILE A 70 0.03 32.76 4.44
C ILE A 70 0.22 32.51 2.95
N LEU A 71 0.73 33.53 2.23
CA LEU A 71 1.04 33.38 0.82
C LEU A 71 2.40 32.73 0.62
N VAL A 72 2.45 31.70 -0.21
CA VAL A 72 3.63 30.95 -0.63
C VAL A 72 3.69 30.81 -2.14
N ASP A 73 4.81 30.35 -2.70
CA ASP A 73 4.94 30.14 -4.15
C ASP A 73 4.22 28.83 -4.60
N ASN A 74 4.22 27.80 -3.76
CA ASN A 74 3.58 26.50 -4.02
C ASN A 74 3.17 25.86 -2.69
N VAL A 75 1.86 25.59 -2.53
CA VAL A 75 1.32 25.05 -1.28
C VAL A 75 1.79 23.62 -1.04
N LEU A 76 1.85 22.77 -2.08
CA LEU A 76 2.29 21.38 -1.93
C LEU A 76 3.75 21.29 -1.50
N ALA A 77 4.63 22.00 -2.20
CA ALA A 77 6.04 22.05 -1.85
C ALA A 77 6.26 22.60 -0.43
N THR A 78 5.46 23.60 -0.01
CA THR A 78 5.51 24.13 1.35
C THR A 78 5.07 23.09 2.38
N LEU A 79 3.98 22.37 2.14
CA LEU A 79 3.51 21.27 3.02
C LEU A 79 4.61 20.21 3.21
N GLN A 80 5.25 19.81 2.11
CA GLN A 80 6.34 18.83 2.11
C GLN A 80 7.54 19.31 2.91
N GLN A 81 7.98 20.56 2.69
CA GLN A 81 9.10 21.14 3.41
C GLN A 81 8.83 21.33 4.91
N VAL A 82 7.61 21.73 5.26
CA VAL A 82 7.17 21.84 6.66
C VAL A 82 7.13 20.47 7.33
N ALA A 83 6.62 19.44 6.64
CA ALA A 83 6.61 18.06 7.13
C ALA A 83 8.05 17.52 7.33
N ALA A 84 8.94 17.72 6.36
CA ALA A 84 10.34 17.35 6.49
C ALA A 84 11.04 18.06 7.66
N LEU A 85 10.73 19.34 7.91
CA LEU A 85 11.24 20.06 9.07
C LEU A 85 10.68 19.50 10.39
N HIS A 86 9.39 19.18 10.41
CA HIS A 86 8.73 18.53 11.56
C HIS A 86 9.39 17.19 11.91
N ARG A 87 9.61 16.33 10.90
CA ARG A 87 10.33 15.07 11.02
C ARG A 87 11.71 15.24 11.67
N ARG A 88 12.51 16.17 11.15
CA ARG A 88 13.84 16.46 11.70
C ARG A 88 13.81 16.99 13.12
N THR A 89 12.82 17.82 13.43
CA THR A 89 12.69 18.42 14.77
C THR A 89 12.38 17.39 15.85
N LEU A 90 11.55 16.40 15.54
CA LEU A 90 11.21 15.34 16.49
C LEU A 90 12.27 14.24 16.58
N GLY A 91 12.96 13.95 15.48
CA GLY A 91 14.02 12.92 15.44
C GLY A 91 13.51 11.47 15.54
N THR A 92 12.19 11.25 15.52
CA THR A 92 11.59 9.90 15.62
C THR A 92 12.10 9.00 14.49
N PRO A 93 12.68 7.81 14.76
CA PRO A 93 13.14 6.89 13.72
C PRO A 93 12.03 6.48 12.76
N VAL A 94 12.31 6.51 11.44
CA VAL A 94 11.34 6.21 10.39
C VAL A 94 11.72 4.94 9.63
N ILE A 95 10.75 4.05 9.49
CA ILE A 95 10.80 2.86 8.63
C ILE A 95 10.01 3.16 7.37
N GLY A 96 10.69 3.34 6.23
CA GLY A 96 10.09 3.57 4.93
C GLY A 96 9.76 2.25 4.23
N ILE A 97 8.53 2.08 3.76
CA ILE A 97 8.09 0.86 3.06
C ILE A 97 7.58 1.21 1.67
N THR A 98 8.18 0.62 0.64
CA THR A 98 7.69 0.70 -0.74
C THR A 98 7.69 -0.68 -1.40
N GLY A 99 7.35 -0.76 -2.69
CA GLY A 99 7.33 -1.98 -3.49
C GLY A 99 6.18 -1.99 -4.48
N THR A 100 6.11 -3.02 -5.28
CA THR A 100 5.01 -3.19 -6.24
C THR A 100 3.76 -3.70 -5.52
N ASN A 101 3.85 -4.85 -4.90
CA ASN A 101 2.75 -5.52 -4.19
C ASN A 101 3.10 -5.69 -2.70
N GLY A 102 2.09 -5.86 -1.85
CA GLY A 102 2.27 -6.18 -0.43
C GLY A 102 2.62 -5.00 0.49
N LYS A 103 2.82 -3.78 -0.03
CA LYS A 103 3.18 -2.60 0.78
C LYS A 103 2.28 -2.40 2.00
N THR A 104 0.99 -2.26 1.77
CA THR A 104 0.01 -2.00 2.84
C THR A 104 -0.08 -3.17 3.81
N THR A 105 -0.11 -4.41 3.31
CA THR A 105 -0.13 -5.60 4.19
C THR A 105 1.13 -5.65 5.06
N THR A 106 2.31 -5.43 4.48
CA THR A 106 3.57 -5.39 5.23
C THR A 106 3.59 -4.26 6.25
N LYS A 107 3.13 -3.06 5.86
CA LYS A 107 3.00 -1.90 6.74
C LYS A 107 2.08 -2.19 7.93
N GLU A 108 0.91 -2.78 7.69
CA GLU A 108 -0.06 -3.14 8.74
C GLU A 108 0.50 -4.23 9.67
N LEU A 109 1.12 -5.28 9.12
CA LEU A 109 1.76 -6.33 9.90
C LEU A 109 2.93 -5.78 10.73
N THR A 110 3.77 -4.91 10.14
CA THR A 110 4.86 -4.26 10.85
C THR A 110 4.33 -3.39 11.99
N ASN A 111 3.25 -2.64 11.74
CA ASN A 111 2.59 -1.85 12.77
C ASN A 111 2.04 -2.75 13.89
N ALA A 112 1.36 -3.86 13.56
CA ALA A 112 0.85 -4.79 14.56
C ALA A 112 1.98 -5.37 15.44
N VAL A 113 3.09 -5.79 14.83
CA VAL A 113 4.26 -6.34 15.53
C VAL A 113 4.94 -5.28 16.39
N MET A 114 5.25 -4.10 15.83
CA MET A 114 5.95 -3.03 16.55
C MET A 114 5.11 -2.45 17.70
N SER A 115 3.79 -2.36 17.52
CA SER A 115 2.87 -1.82 18.53
C SER A 115 2.68 -2.73 19.75
N THR A 116 3.20 -3.96 19.73
CA THR A 116 3.26 -4.79 20.95
C THR A 116 4.23 -4.23 21.99
N THR A 117 5.18 -3.39 21.59
CA THR A 117 6.27 -2.89 22.43
C THR A 117 6.38 -1.37 22.43
N TYR A 118 6.05 -0.71 21.31
CA TYR A 118 6.33 0.70 21.07
C TYR A 118 5.07 1.49 20.72
N ASN A 119 5.11 2.81 20.98
CA ASN A 119 4.11 3.74 20.44
C ASN A 119 4.51 4.14 19.01
N VAL A 120 3.73 3.68 18.03
CA VAL A 120 4.06 3.75 16.60
C VAL A 120 3.09 4.66 15.85
N LEU A 121 3.61 5.63 15.11
CA LEU A 121 2.85 6.28 14.05
C LEU A 121 2.90 5.42 12.79
N CYS A 122 1.75 5.15 12.16
CA CYS A 122 1.69 4.38 10.93
C CYS A 122 0.82 5.08 9.88
N THR A 123 1.25 5.05 8.61
CA THR A 123 0.46 5.55 7.47
C THR A 123 -0.95 4.95 7.49
N GLN A 124 -1.96 5.81 7.51
CA GLN A 124 -3.37 5.41 7.49
C GLN A 124 -3.90 5.28 6.06
N GLY A 125 -4.69 4.26 5.82
CA GLY A 125 -5.34 4.03 4.52
C GLY A 125 -4.34 4.01 3.36
N ASN A 126 -4.55 4.90 2.40
CA ASN A 126 -3.73 5.08 1.19
C ASN A 126 -2.96 6.41 1.16
N LEU A 127 -2.65 7.00 2.32
CA LEU A 127 -1.89 8.25 2.43
C LEU A 127 -0.40 8.05 2.12
N ASN A 128 -0.09 7.51 0.94
CA ASN A 128 1.24 7.05 0.52
C ASN A 128 1.81 7.81 -0.69
N ASN A 129 1.21 8.95 -1.06
CA ASN A 129 1.61 9.79 -2.18
C ASN A 129 2.20 11.15 -1.72
N SER A 130 2.45 12.05 -2.67
CA SER A 130 3.03 13.40 -2.46
C SER A 130 2.26 14.29 -1.47
N ILE A 131 0.98 14.02 -1.22
CA ILE A 131 0.14 14.70 -0.23
C ILE A 131 0.02 13.86 1.05
N GLY A 132 -0.19 12.56 0.92
CA GLY A 132 -0.47 11.66 2.04
C GLY A 132 0.71 11.44 2.97
N VAL A 133 1.93 11.33 2.41
CA VAL A 133 3.16 11.17 3.21
C VAL A 133 3.43 12.41 4.06
N PRO A 134 3.40 13.65 3.55
CA PRO A 134 3.49 14.84 4.40
C PRO A 134 2.44 14.88 5.50
N LEU A 135 1.18 14.57 5.19
CA LEU A 135 0.10 14.56 6.19
C LEU A 135 0.35 13.50 7.28
N THR A 136 0.85 12.32 6.89
CA THR A 136 1.23 11.28 7.86
C THR A 136 2.38 11.76 8.75
N VAL A 137 3.44 12.33 8.18
CA VAL A 137 4.59 12.86 8.91
C VAL A 137 4.17 13.98 9.86
N MET A 138 3.26 14.86 9.44
CA MET A 138 2.70 15.92 10.29
C MET A 138 1.88 15.40 11.49
N GLY A 139 1.49 14.12 11.47
CA GLY A 139 0.88 13.42 12.59
C GLY A 139 1.87 12.93 13.65
N LEU A 140 3.18 13.07 13.43
CA LEU A 140 4.20 12.73 14.44
C LEU A 140 4.04 13.60 15.68
N LYS A 141 4.27 12.99 16.84
CA LYS A 141 4.24 13.61 18.15
C LYS A 141 5.44 13.13 18.96
N PRO A 142 5.84 13.87 20.01
CA PRO A 142 6.99 13.50 20.84
C PRO A 142 6.88 12.12 21.52
N GLU A 143 5.66 11.64 21.73
CA GLU A 143 5.41 10.32 22.31
C GLU A 143 5.58 9.14 21.35
N HIS A 144 5.64 9.38 20.03
CA HIS A 144 5.90 8.30 19.06
C HIS A 144 7.38 7.91 19.07
N GLU A 145 7.63 6.62 19.32
CA GLU A 145 8.99 6.05 19.37
C GLU A 145 9.47 5.62 17.98
N TYR A 146 8.55 5.25 17.08
CA TYR A 146 8.82 4.90 15.68
C TYR A 146 7.71 5.42 14.77
N ALA A 147 8.06 5.59 13.48
CA ALA A 147 7.08 5.84 12.44
C ALA A 147 7.25 4.84 11.29
N ILE A 148 6.13 4.32 10.77
CA ILE A 148 6.09 3.43 9.60
C ILE A 148 5.39 4.18 8.48
N ILE A 149 6.16 4.53 7.44
CA ILE A 149 5.69 5.35 6.32
C ILE A 149 5.63 4.51 5.05
N GLU A 150 4.41 4.27 4.57
CA GLU A 150 4.19 3.66 3.25
C GLU A 150 4.41 4.69 2.16
N MET A 151 5.15 4.32 1.10
CA MET A 151 5.46 5.15 -0.05
C MET A 151 5.03 4.47 -1.34
N GLY A 152 4.02 5.06 -1.99
CA GLY A 152 3.53 4.65 -3.30
C GLY A 152 4.26 5.38 -4.42
N ALA A 153 4.31 4.79 -5.62
CA ALA A 153 4.84 5.45 -6.79
C ALA A 153 4.18 4.91 -8.06
N SER A 154 3.99 5.78 -9.03
CA SER A 154 3.48 5.51 -10.37
C SER A 154 4.38 6.09 -11.48
N HIS A 155 5.30 7.03 -11.14
CA HIS A 155 6.23 7.67 -12.06
C HIS A 155 7.66 7.69 -11.50
N PRO A 156 8.69 7.81 -12.37
CA PRO A 156 10.07 8.04 -11.93
C PRO A 156 10.18 9.31 -11.06
N GLY A 157 10.93 9.21 -9.96
CA GLY A 157 11.15 10.31 -9.01
C GLY A 157 10.12 10.38 -7.87
N ASP A 158 9.00 9.64 -7.95
CA ASP A 158 7.98 9.67 -6.90
C ASP A 158 8.55 9.24 -5.54
N ILE A 159 9.31 8.14 -5.48
CA ILE A 159 9.90 7.68 -4.20
C ILE A 159 10.95 8.68 -3.71
N LYS A 160 11.75 9.27 -4.62
CA LYS A 160 12.72 10.30 -4.25
C LYS A 160 12.07 11.48 -3.53
N GLU A 161 10.95 11.99 -4.08
CA GLU A 161 10.17 13.05 -3.43
C GLU A 161 9.70 12.64 -2.02
N LEU A 162 9.18 11.41 -1.88
CA LEU A 162 8.62 10.94 -0.61
C LEU A 162 9.69 10.66 0.45
N VAL A 163 10.88 10.19 0.09
CA VAL A 163 11.98 10.00 1.05
C VAL A 163 12.59 11.33 1.51
N GLU A 164 12.56 12.37 0.68
CA GLU A 164 12.98 13.72 1.09
C GLU A 164 12.06 14.29 2.19
N VAL A 165 10.79 13.91 2.19
CA VAL A 165 9.82 14.31 3.22
C VAL A 165 9.91 13.42 4.47
N SER A 166 9.84 12.10 4.28
CA SER A 166 9.77 11.13 5.39
C SER A 166 11.12 10.86 6.05
N GLN A 167 12.21 11.06 5.31
CA GLN A 167 13.62 10.90 5.75
C GLN A 167 13.83 9.58 6.52
N PRO A 168 13.63 8.41 5.87
CA PRO A 168 13.70 7.13 6.54
C PRO A 168 15.12 6.77 6.96
N ASP A 169 15.25 6.23 8.19
CA ASP A 169 16.49 5.68 8.73
C ASP A 169 16.60 4.18 8.35
N PHE A 170 15.45 3.57 8.13
CA PHE A 170 15.32 2.16 7.75
C PHE A 170 14.40 2.05 6.55
N GLY A 171 14.64 1.07 5.67
CA GLY A 171 13.82 0.90 4.49
C GLY A 171 13.59 -0.55 4.10
N LEU A 172 12.40 -0.79 3.54
CA LEU A 172 12.00 -2.05 2.98
C LEU A 172 11.39 -1.85 1.60
N ILE A 173 11.88 -2.59 0.61
CA ILE A 173 11.19 -2.79 -0.66
C ILE A 173 10.59 -4.20 -0.61
N THR A 174 9.26 -4.32 -0.63
CA THR A 174 8.59 -5.63 -0.52
C THR A 174 8.92 -6.53 -1.71
N ASN A 175 8.77 -5.99 -2.90
CA ASN A 175 9.13 -6.63 -4.16
C ASN A 175 9.13 -5.63 -5.31
N VAL A 176 9.65 -6.04 -6.47
CA VAL A 176 9.52 -5.35 -7.74
C VAL A 176 8.82 -6.25 -8.74
N GLY A 177 7.81 -5.72 -9.44
CA GLY A 177 6.98 -6.46 -10.37
C GLY A 177 6.38 -5.54 -11.43
N LYS A 178 5.70 -6.12 -12.42
CA LYS A 178 5.05 -5.37 -13.50
C LYS A 178 3.80 -4.66 -12.96
N ALA A 179 3.89 -3.38 -12.69
CA ALA A 179 2.77 -2.51 -12.31
C ALA A 179 3.04 -1.08 -12.76
N HIS A 180 1.98 -0.31 -13.03
CA HIS A 180 2.05 1.09 -13.46
C HIS A 180 3.00 1.30 -14.65
N LEU A 181 3.04 0.32 -15.60
CA LEU A 181 4.00 0.34 -16.72
C LEU A 181 3.83 1.55 -17.63
N LEU A 182 2.60 2.08 -17.72
CA LEU A 182 2.34 3.32 -18.45
C LEU A 182 3.14 4.50 -17.85
N GLY A 183 3.19 4.65 -16.53
CA GLY A 183 3.90 5.74 -15.87
C GLY A 183 5.40 5.51 -15.76
N PHE A 184 5.84 4.27 -15.49
CA PHE A 184 7.27 3.94 -15.38
C PHE A 184 7.97 3.67 -16.71
N GLY A 185 7.23 3.47 -17.80
CA GLY A 185 7.73 3.16 -19.12
C GLY A 185 8.25 1.72 -19.30
N SER A 186 8.77 1.09 -18.25
CA SER A 186 9.33 -0.28 -18.32
C SER A 186 9.47 -0.91 -16.94
N PHE A 187 9.73 -2.22 -16.89
CA PHE A 187 10.09 -2.92 -15.66
C PHE A 187 11.37 -2.36 -14.99
N GLU A 188 12.37 -1.98 -15.79
CA GLU A 188 13.58 -1.32 -15.29
C GLU A 188 13.25 0.06 -14.69
N GLY A 189 12.26 0.77 -15.24
CA GLY A 189 11.72 2.00 -14.67
C GLY A 189 11.13 1.76 -13.27
N VAL A 190 10.36 0.67 -13.10
CA VAL A 190 9.84 0.25 -11.78
C VAL A 190 10.98 0.00 -10.78
N LYS A 191 11.99 -0.79 -11.19
CA LYS A 191 13.16 -1.11 -10.34
C LYS A 191 13.90 0.15 -9.93
N ARG A 192 14.21 1.03 -10.87
CA ARG A 192 14.91 2.28 -10.61
C ARG A 192 14.15 3.16 -9.62
N THR A 193 12.84 3.36 -9.85
CA THR A 193 12.04 4.22 -8.97
C THR A 193 11.91 3.63 -7.57
N LYS A 194 11.65 2.32 -7.42
CA LYS A 194 11.62 1.72 -6.08
C LYS A 194 13.01 1.77 -5.42
N GLY A 195 14.08 1.66 -6.22
CA GLY A 195 15.47 1.77 -5.78
C GLY A 195 15.84 3.13 -5.19
N GLU A 196 15.10 4.20 -5.50
CA GLU A 196 15.30 5.55 -4.92
C GLU A 196 15.24 5.53 -3.38
N LEU A 197 14.49 4.59 -2.76
CA LEU A 197 14.55 4.37 -1.31
C LEU A 197 15.94 3.88 -0.87
N TYR A 198 16.51 2.92 -1.58
CA TYR A 198 17.83 2.41 -1.27
C TYR A 198 18.93 3.44 -1.55
N ASP A 199 18.75 4.29 -2.55
CA ASP A 199 19.68 5.40 -2.83
C ASP A 199 19.67 6.43 -1.70
N TRP A 200 18.49 6.75 -1.16
CA TRP A 200 18.37 7.59 0.03
C TRP A 200 19.13 6.98 1.23
N LEU A 201 18.89 5.70 1.53
CA LEU A 201 19.54 5.02 2.66
C LEU A 201 21.06 5.00 2.52
N ARG A 202 21.61 4.79 1.31
CA ARG A 202 23.06 4.86 1.05
C ARG A 202 23.64 6.25 1.38
N GLY A 203 22.93 7.30 0.99
CA GLY A 203 23.34 8.67 1.24
C GLY A 203 23.25 9.12 2.71
N HIS A 204 22.50 8.37 3.55
CA HIS A 204 22.17 8.77 4.92
C HIS A 204 22.53 7.72 5.98
N ASN A 205 23.41 6.77 5.66
CA ASN A 205 23.83 5.68 6.57
C ASN A 205 22.64 4.83 7.09
N GLY A 206 21.60 4.70 6.29
CA GLY A 206 20.43 3.91 6.64
C GLY A 206 20.64 2.41 6.50
N ILE A 207 19.68 1.62 7.01
CA ILE A 207 19.69 0.16 6.99
C ILE A 207 18.53 -0.35 6.15
N ALA A 208 18.77 -1.33 5.27
CA ALA A 208 17.72 -1.97 4.49
C ALA A 208 17.33 -3.34 5.05
N PHE A 209 16.00 -3.59 5.12
CA PHE A 209 15.45 -4.93 5.32
C PHE A 209 15.23 -5.56 3.94
N VAL A 210 15.74 -6.77 3.73
CA VAL A 210 15.77 -7.37 2.40
C VAL A 210 15.37 -8.84 2.42
N ASN A 211 14.43 -9.22 1.56
CA ASN A 211 14.16 -10.63 1.27
C ASN A 211 15.30 -11.21 0.43
N ARG A 212 16.05 -12.15 1.00
CA ARG A 212 17.19 -12.82 0.37
C ARG A 212 16.79 -13.64 -0.87
N ASP A 213 15.57 -14.15 -0.90
CA ASP A 213 15.06 -14.95 -2.01
C ASP A 213 14.70 -14.11 -3.25
N ASN A 214 14.67 -12.78 -3.15
CA ASN A 214 14.35 -11.91 -4.28
C ASN A 214 15.62 -11.40 -4.97
N GLU A 215 15.97 -12.00 -6.11
CA GLU A 215 17.17 -11.68 -6.87
C GLU A 215 17.28 -10.20 -7.27
N HIS A 216 16.15 -9.57 -7.60
CA HIS A 216 16.14 -8.15 -7.95
C HIS A 216 16.52 -7.28 -6.75
N LEU A 217 15.97 -7.58 -5.57
CA LEU A 217 16.31 -6.84 -4.34
C LEU A 217 17.76 -7.04 -3.96
N GLN A 218 18.31 -8.26 -4.12
CA GLN A 218 19.72 -8.56 -3.87
C GLN A 218 20.66 -7.74 -4.78
N GLN A 219 20.25 -7.49 -6.02
CA GLN A 219 21.01 -6.64 -6.93
C GLN A 219 20.92 -5.16 -6.55
N MET A 220 19.73 -4.70 -6.13
CA MET A 220 19.45 -3.31 -5.82
C MET A 220 20.04 -2.84 -4.49
N CYS A 221 20.16 -3.73 -3.48
CA CYS A 221 20.60 -3.37 -2.12
C CYS A 221 22.14 -3.31 -1.95
N LYS A 222 22.93 -3.58 -2.99
CA LYS A 222 24.39 -3.58 -2.91
C LYS A 222 24.94 -2.29 -2.28
N GLY A 223 25.88 -2.47 -1.34
CA GLY A 223 26.55 -1.37 -0.65
C GLY A 223 25.77 -0.77 0.53
N LEU A 224 24.64 -1.38 0.94
CA LEU A 224 23.89 -1.01 2.13
C LEU A 224 24.21 -1.95 3.31
N PRO A 225 24.15 -1.48 4.56
CA PRO A 225 23.94 -2.32 5.71
C PRO A 225 22.59 -3.03 5.62
N LEU A 226 22.59 -4.36 5.79
CA LEU A 226 21.40 -5.19 5.58
C LEU A 226 20.94 -5.88 6.85
N VAL A 227 19.64 -6.08 6.96
CA VAL A 227 18.98 -7.06 7.84
C VAL A 227 18.16 -7.96 6.94
N GLU A 228 18.50 -9.23 6.86
CA GLU A 228 17.95 -10.13 5.86
C GLU A 228 17.03 -11.17 6.46
N TYR A 229 16.02 -11.53 5.67
CA TYR A 229 15.09 -12.62 5.93
C TYR A 229 14.85 -13.43 4.65
N GLY A 230 14.34 -14.65 4.78
CA GLY A 230 14.07 -15.50 3.62
C GLY A 230 13.72 -16.93 3.99
N LYS A 231 13.84 -17.82 3.01
CA LYS A 231 13.60 -19.26 3.18
C LYS A 231 14.72 -19.92 4.01
N PRO A 232 14.40 -21.03 4.71
CA PRO A 232 15.38 -21.77 5.49
C PRO A 232 16.58 -22.27 4.68
N GLY A 233 17.71 -22.44 5.36
CA GLY A 233 18.92 -23.01 4.79
C GLY A 233 19.92 -22.01 4.21
N GLN A 234 19.73 -20.72 4.45
CA GLN A 234 20.64 -19.65 4.05
C GLN A 234 21.33 -19.06 5.29
N GLU A 235 22.65 -18.93 5.26
CA GLU A 235 23.42 -18.37 6.38
C GLU A 235 23.20 -16.85 6.49
N GLY A 236 23.22 -16.32 7.73
CA GLY A 236 23.19 -14.89 8.02
C GLY A 236 21.81 -14.26 8.03
N LEU A 237 20.72 -14.99 7.80
CA LEU A 237 19.37 -14.48 7.97
C LEU A 237 19.06 -14.18 9.44
N LEU A 238 18.45 -13.03 9.73
CA LEU A 238 17.89 -12.76 11.05
C LEU A 238 16.64 -13.60 11.28
N VAL A 239 15.80 -13.75 10.25
CA VAL A 239 14.57 -14.55 10.27
C VAL A 239 14.52 -15.44 9.05
N GLU A 240 14.26 -16.70 9.27
CA GLU A 240 13.93 -17.64 8.20
C GLU A 240 12.55 -18.26 8.43
N GLY A 241 11.83 -18.55 7.34
CA GLY A 241 10.49 -19.13 7.44
C GLY A 241 9.99 -19.75 6.14
N GLU A 242 8.99 -20.60 6.28
CA GLU A 242 8.40 -21.33 5.16
C GLU A 242 6.91 -21.59 5.37
N VAL A 243 6.18 -21.69 4.25
CA VAL A 243 4.78 -22.07 4.23
C VAL A 243 4.61 -23.53 4.65
N LEU A 244 3.67 -23.79 5.55
CA LEU A 244 3.24 -25.14 5.91
C LEU A 244 1.93 -25.51 5.21
N GLU A 245 0.98 -24.56 5.16
CA GLU A 245 -0.34 -24.77 4.56
C GLU A 245 -0.92 -23.42 4.07
N CYS A 246 -1.76 -23.48 3.03
CA CYS A 246 -2.50 -22.32 2.50
C CYS A 246 -3.92 -22.75 2.07
N ASN A 247 -4.83 -22.94 3.06
CA ASN A 247 -6.19 -23.45 2.77
C ASN A 247 -7.25 -23.05 3.81
N PRO A 248 -8.01 -21.98 3.63
CA PRO A 248 -7.72 -20.83 2.77
C PRO A 248 -6.64 -19.94 3.38
N PHE A 249 -6.48 -19.99 4.70
CA PHE A 249 -5.53 -19.15 5.44
C PHE A 249 -4.14 -19.75 5.45
N VAL A 250 -3.16 -18.86 5.40
CA VAL A 250 -1.76 -19.24 5.46
C VAL A 250 -1.39 -19.69 6.87
N LYS A 251 -0.80 -20.89 6.94
CA LYS A 251 -0.06 -21.39 8.11
C LYS A 251 1.39 -21.49 7.71
N PHE A 252 2.27 -20.91 8.48
CA PHE A 252 3.71 -20.93 8.24
C PHE A 252 4.49 -21.17 9.53
N ARG A 253 5.75 -21.51 9.40
CA ARG A 253 6.69 -21.51 10.53
C ARG A 253 7.87 -20.60 10.23
N TRP A 254 8.40 -20.05 11.28
CA TRP A 254 9.57 -19.18 11.22
C TRP A 254 10.44 -19.38 12.46
N ARG A 255 11.71 -18.97 12.37
CA ARG A 255 12.63 -18.93 13.50
C ARG A 255 13.64 -17.80 13.33
N ARG A 256 14.23 -17.40 14.43
CA ARG A 256 15.36 -16.48 14.46
C ARG A 256 16.65 -17.28 14.37
N GLY A 257 17.50 -17.02 13.34
CA GLY A 257 18.90 -17.42 13.26
C GLY A 257 19.27 -18.78 13.84
N GLY A 258 18.59 -19.87 13.45
CA GLY A 258 18.85 -21.22 13.96
C GLY A 258 18.25 -21.58 15.33
N GLY A 259 17.40 -20.70 15.89
CA GLY A 259 16.61 -20.94 17.10
C GLY A 259 15.46 -21.91 16.91
N ASP A 260 14.53 -21.92 17.85
CA ASP A 260 13.34 -22.77 17.83
C ASP A 260 12.31 -22.30 16.80
N TRP A 261 11.57 -23.25 16.23
CA TRP A 261 10.51 -22.96 15.27
C TRP A 261 9.24 -22.49 15.96
N HIS A 262 8.75 -21.31 15.55
CA HIS A 262 7.43 -20.80 15.86
C HIS A 262 6.47 -21.11 14.72
N THR A 263 5.34 -21.73 15.02
CA THR A 263 4.29 -21.97 14.03
C THR A 263 3.17 -20.96 14.21
N VAL A 264 2.81 -20.28 13.12
CA VAL A 264 1.80 -19.22 13.11
C VAL A 264 0.68 -19.59 12.15
N GLN A 265 -0.57 -19.61 12.67
CA GLN A 265 -1.78 -19.64 11.87
C GLN A 265 -2.26 -18.21 11.70
N THR A 266 -2.40 -17.75 10.46
CA THR A 266 -2.83 -16.38 10.15
C THR A 266 -4.28 -16.31 9.69
N ASN A 267 -4.81 -15.09 9.54
CA ASN A 267 -6.06 -14.79 8.83
C ASN A 267 -5.80 -14.24 7.41
N LEU A 268 -4.59 -14.44 6.88
CA LEU A 268 -4.18 -14.01 5.56
C LEU A 268 -4.39 -15.12 4.54
N ILE A 269 -4.84 -14.76 3.34
CA ILE A 269 -4.99 -15.67 2.20
C ILE A 269 -3.83 -15.41 1.23
N GLY A 270 -3.22 -16.50 0.76
CA GLY A 270 -2.15 -16.44 -0.24
C GLY A 270 -0.75 -16.57 0.35
N ALA A 271 0.00 -17.56 -0.15
CA ALA A 271 1.35 -17.92 0.30
C ALA A 271 2.34 -16.74 0.23
N TYR A 272 2.16 -15.81 -0.71
CA TYR A 272 2.98 -14.59 -0.83
C TYR A 272 2.92 -13.67 0.42
N ASN A 273 1.92 -13.84 1.27
CA ASN A 273 1.83 -13.09 2.53
C ASN A 273 2.82 -13.58 3.59
N VAL A 274 3.44 -14.75 3.41
CA VAL A 274 4.53 -15.20 4.30
C VAL A 274 5.72 -14.24 4.21
N ASP A 275 6.10 -13.80 3.02
CA ASP A 275 7.19 -12.81 2.85
C ASP A 275 6.86 -11.49 3.56
N ASN A 276 5.59 -11.04 3.50
CA ASN A 276 5.13 -9.84 4.20
C ASN A 276 5.19 -10.02 5.74
N ALA A 277 4.82 -11.21 6.24
CA ALA A 277 4.88 -11.55 7.66
C ALA A 277 6.33 -11.68 8.15
N LEU A 278 7.21 -12.36 7.39
CA LEU A 278 8.62 -12.47 7.72
C LEU A 278 9.30 -11.10 7.77
N ALA A 279 8.97 -10.20 6.83
CA ALA A 279 9.45 -8.82 6.85
C ALA A 279 9.06 -8.10 8.15
N ALA A 280 7.79 -8.18 8.54
CA ALA A 280 7.28 -7.55 9.75
C ALA A 280 7.93 -8.12 11.02
N ILE A 281 8.05 -9.45 11.12
CA ILE A 281 8.74 -10.14 12.22
C ILE A 281 10.21 -9.69 12.28
N THR A 282 10.90 -9.65 11.14
CA THR A 282 12.30 -9.24 11.05
C THR A 282 12.51 -7.81 11.56
N ILE A 283 11.64 -6.91 11.17
CA ILE A 283 11.66 -5.52 11.66
C ILE A 283 11.45 -5.51 13.17
N GLY A 284 10.42 -6.18 13.69
CA GLY A 284 10.15 -6.25 15.11
C GLY A 284 11.33 -6.79 15.92
N LEU A 285 11.90 -7.92 15.50
CA LEU A 285 13.05 -8.54 16.18
C LEU A 285 14.31 -7.66 16.13
N LYS A 286 14.53 -6.93 15.04
CA LYS A 286 15.64 -5.97 14.93
C LYS A 286 15.57 -4.89 16.01
N PHE A 287 14.36 -4.49 16.36
CA PHE A 287 14.11 -3.47 17.39
C PHE A 287 13.80 -4.05 18.78
N GLY A 288 13.89 -5.38 18.98
CA GLY A 288 13.77 -6.00 20.29
C GLY A 288 12.38 -6.44 20.70
N VAL A 289 11.42 -6.49 19.77
CA VAL A 289 10.13 -7.16 20.00
C VAL A 289 10.39 -8.64 20.29
N LYS A 290 9.70 -9.22 21.25
CA LYS A 290 9.85 -10.63 21.60
C LYS A 290 9.28 -11.54 20.52
N GLU A 291 9.89 -12.72 20.35
CA GLU A 291 9.48 -13.69 19.31
C GLU A 291 8.02 -14.14 19.45
N GLN A 292 7.55 -14.35 20.69
CA GLN A 292 6.16 -14.71 20.94
C GLN A 292 5.21 -13.56 20.61
N ASP A 293 5.53 -12.32 21.03
CA ASP A 293 4.69 -11.13 20.77
C ASP A 293 4.58 -10.87 19.26
N ALA A 294 5.67 -11.06 18.51
CA ALA A 294 5.68 -10.94 17.06
C ALA A 294 4.81 -12.03 16.39
N SER A 295 4.90 -13.29 16.87
CA SER A 295 4.06 -14.39 16.38
C SER A 295 2.58 -14.13 16.63
N ASP A 296 2.23 -13.72 17.85
CA ASP A 296 0.83 -13.45 18.25
C ASP A 296 0.25 -12.25 17.49
N ALA A 297 1.04 -11.20 17.28
CA ALA A 297 0.62 -10.05 16.49
C ALA A 297 0.29 -10.42 15.04
N VAL A 298 1.11 -11.26 14.40
CA VAL A 298 0.86 -11.73 13.04
C VAL A 298 -0.34 -12.69 12.99
N ALA A 299 -0.49 -13.58 13.97
CA ALA A 299 -1.61 -14.52 14.04
C ALA A 299 -2.96 -13.79 14.21
N ASN A 300 -2.99 -12.75 15.03
CA ASN A 300 -4.21 -11.99 15.34
C ASN A 300 -4.53 -10.88 14.32
N TYR A 301 -3.62 -10.58 13.40
CA TYR A 301 -3.88 -9.58 12.38
C TYR A 301 -5.04 -9.98 11.48
N MET A 302 -6.01 -9.08 11.34
CA MET A 302 -7.16 -9.25 10.45
C MET A 302 -7.02 -8.30 9.27
N PRO A 303 -6.93 -8.82 8.02
CA PRO A 303 -6.85 -7.96 6.84
C PRO A 303 -8.12 -7.15 6.67
N GLN A 304 -7.95 -5.88 6.31
CA GLN A 304 -9.01 -4.93 6.02
C GLN A 304 -8.83 -4.37 4.60
N ASN A 305 -9.76 -3.54 4.14
CA ASN A 305 -9.63 -2.80 2.89
C ASN A 305 -9.59 -3.67 1.61
N ASN A 306 -10.35 -4.78 1.58
CA ASN A 306 -10.50 -5.64 0.39
C ASN A 306 -9.15 -6.18 -0.17
N ARG A 307 -8.22 -6.51 0.72
CA ARG A 307 -6.93 -7.12 0.37
C ARG A 307 -6.86 -8.54 0.88
N SER A 308 -7.02 -9.51 -0.03
CA SER A 308 -7.01 -10.95 0.27
C SER A 308 -7.89 -11.30 1.48
N GLN A 309 -9.07 -10.70 1.55
CA GLN A 309 -10.03 -10.83 2.65
C GLN A 309 -11.03 -11.92 2.37
N LEU A 310 -11.26 -12.84 3.33
CA LEU A 310 -12.38 -13.77 3.27
C LEU A 310 -13.65 -13.06 3.78
N THR A 311 -14.71 -13.14 3.00
CA THR A 311 -16.03 -12.60 3.35
C THR A 311 -17.09 -13.69 3.12
N GLU A 312 -17.89 -13.94 4.13
CA GLU A 312 -19.03 -14.84 4.05
C GLU A 312 -20.32 -14.04 3.86
N THR A 313 -21.06 -14.32 2.79
CA THR A 313 -22.32 -13.60 2.49
C THR A 313 -23.56 -14.37 2.91
N GLY A 314 -23.42 -15.56 3.49
CA GLY A 314 -24.52 -16.49 3.77
C GLY A 314 -24.96 -17.33 2.55
N ARG A 315 -24.53 -16.94 1.35
CA ARG A 315 -24.74 -17.68 0.09
C ARG A 315 -23.45 -18.22 -0.50
N ASN A 316 -22.36 -17.46 -0.35
CA ASN A 316 -21.06 -17.74 -0.97
C ASN A 316 -19.92 -17.39 -0.01
N HIS A 317 -18.76 -18.00 -0.27
CA HIS A 317 -17.48 -17.63 0.34
C HIS A 317 -16.69 -16.78 -0.65
N LEU A 318 -16.41 -15.52 -0.31
CA LEU A 318 -15.73 -14.59 -1.22
C LEU A 318 -14.29 -14.37 -0.78
N VAL A 319 -13.35 -14.57 -1.69
CA VAL A 319 -11.97 -14.09 -1.56
C VAL A 319 -11.89 -12.73 -2.26
N VAL A 320 -12.00 -11.65 -1.49
CA VAL A 320 -12.04 -10.30 -2.01
C VAL A 320 -10.62 -9.71 -2.03
N ASP A 321 -10.08 -9.50 -3.23
CA ASP A 321 -8.77 -8.88 -3.48
C ASP A 321 -8.90 -7.78 -4.56
N ALA A 322 -9.85 -6.86 -4.36
CA ALA A 322 -10.30 -5.90 -5.34
C ALA A 322 -9.86 -4.45 -5.05
N TYR A 323 -8.79 -4.26 -4.28
CA TYR A 323 -8.21 -2.94 -4.07
C TYR A 323 -7.45 -2.45 -5.30
N ASN A 324 -6.62 -3.29 -5.93
CA ASN A 324 -5.95 -3.03 -7.20
C ASN A 324 -5.51 -4.35 -7.86
N ALA A 325 -5.26 -4.31 -9.17
CA ALA A 325 -4.78 -5.44 -9.95
C ALA A 325 -3.66 -5.05 -10.90
N ASN A 326 -2.64 -5.90 -10.98
CA ASN A 326 -1.58 -5.87 -11.96
C ASN A 326 -1.22 -7.32 -12.36
N PRO A 327 -0.46 -7.56 -13.43
CA PRO A 327 -0.17 -8.92 -13.92
C PRO A 327 0.43 -9.83 -12.83
N THR A 328 1.38 -9.33 -12.06
CA THR A 328 2.04 -10.10 -11.00
C THR A 328 1.06 -10.49 -9.89
N SER A 329 0.23 -9.56 -9.42
CA SER A 329 -0.73 -9.82 -8.35
C SER A 329 -1.92 -10.67 -8.82
N MET A 330 -2.31 -10.55 -10.10
CA MET A 330 -3.39 -11.37 -10.68
C MET A 330 -2.93 -12.83 -10.79
N ALA A 331 -1.74 -13.07 -11.33
CA ALA A 331 -1.16 -14.40 -11.44
C ALA A 331 -1.02 -15.07 -10.06
N ALA A 332 -0.47 -14.36 -9.08
CA ALA A 332 -0.35 -14.86 -7.71
C ALA A 332 -1.71 -15.20 -7.06
N ALA A 333 -2.73 -14.38 -7.30
CA ALA A 333 -4.08 -14.64 -6.79
C ALA A 333 -4.70 -15.90 -7.43
N LEU A 334 -4.54 -16.10 -8.74
CA LEU A 334 -5.01 -17.29 -9.45
C LEU A 334 -4.31 -18.55 -8.96
N GLU A 335 -2.99 -18.52 -8.82
CA GLU A 335 -2.21 -19.63 -8.30
C GLU A 335 -2.70 -20.02 -6.89
N ASN A 336 -2.78 -19.07 -5.97
CA ASN A 336 -3.26 -19.35 -4.61
C ASN A 336 -4.71 -19.83 -4.60
N PHE A 337 -5.58 -19.24 -5.40
CA PHE A 337 -6.97 -19.67 -5.48
C PHE A 337 -7.11 -21.07 -6.06
N SER A 338 -6.21 -21.48 -6.96
CA SER A 338 -6.19 -22.85 -7.48
C SER A 338 -5.91 -23.88 -6.38
N MET A 339 -5.11 -23.54 -5.37
CA MET A 339 -4.72 -24.42 -4.26
C MET A 339 -5.77 -24.52 -3.15
N ILE A 340 -6.70 -23.59 -3.04
CA ILE A 340 -7.79 -23.63 -2.04
C ILE A 340 -8.66 -24.89 -2.30
N LYS A 341 -8.92 -25.68 -1.27
CA LYS A 341 -9.78 -26.86 -1.35
C LYS A 341 -11.25 -26.42 -1.26
N ALA A 342 -11.86 -26.18 -2.42
CA ALA A 342 -13.27 -25.88 -2.56
C ALA A 342 -13.84 -26.61 -3.79
N GLN A 343 -15.08 -27.12 -3.69
CA GLN A 343 -15.69 -27.90 -4.79
C GLN A 343 -16.10 -27.02 -5.96
N ASP A 344 -16.74 -25.89 -5.68
CA ASP A 344 -17.34 -25.01 -6.69
C ASP A 344 -16.64 -23.65 -6.69
N LYS A 345 -15.55 -23.54 -7.47
CA LYS A 345 -14.78 -22.32 -7.63
C LYS A 345 -15.30 -21.46 -8.77
N MET A 346 -15.35 -20.16 -8.56
CA MET A 346 -15.71 -19.18 -9.57
C MET A 346 -14.74 -17.99 -9.53
N LEU A 347 -14.49 -17.39 -10.68
CA LEU A 347 -13.69 -16.18 -10.81
C LEU A 347 -14.57 -15.02 -11.30
N ILE A 348 -14.43 -13.84 -10.68
CA ILE A 348 -14.93 -12.56 -11.18
C ILE A 348 -13.72 -11.63 -11.25
N LEU A 349 -13.19 -11.46 -12.46
CA LEU A 349 -11.93 -10.72 -12.67
C LEU A 349 -12.20 -9.47 -13.52
N GLY A 350 -11.71 -8.34 -13.05
CA GLY A 350 -11.79 -7.06 -13.76
C GLY A 350 -10.46 -6.64 -14.38
N ASP A 351 -10.53 -5.77 -15.37
CA ASP A 351 -9.37 -5.23 -16.07
C ASP A 351 -8.25 -4.79 -15.13
N MET A 352 -7.03 -5.02 -15.58
CA MET A 352 -5.81 -4.46 -15.01
C MET A 352 -5.50 -3.14 -15.72
N ARG A 353 -5.58 -2.03 -15.00
CA ARG A 353 -5.34 -0.68 -15.55
C ARG A 353 -3.85 -0.31 -15.52
N GLU A 354 -3.51 0.77 -16.22
CA GLU A 354 -2.18 1.39 -16.23
C GLU A 354 -1.06 0.53 -16.83
N LEU A 355 -1.40 -0.39 -17.75
CA LEU A 355 -0.45 -1.26 -18.43
C LEU A 355 0.08 -0.66 -19.74
N GLY A 356 -0.59 0.36 -20.31
CA GLY A 356 -0.21 0.95 -21.60
C GLY A 356 -0.25 -0.08 -22.74
N ASP A 357 0.73 -0.03 -23.65
CA ASP A 357 0.77 -0.83 -24.88
C ASP A 357 0.83 -2.34 -24.63
N VAL A 358 1.28 -2.78 -23.44
CA VAL A 358 1.35 -4.21 -23.11
C VAL A 358 0.04 -4.77 -22.52
N SER A 359 -1.01 -3.94 -22.41
CA SER A 359 -2.26 -4.32 -21.74
C SER A 359 -2.86 -5.59 -22.34
N GLN A 360 -3.03 -5.65 -23.65
CA GLN A 360 -3.65 -6.80 -24.32
C GLN A 360 -2.84 -8.09 -24.16
N ASP A 361 -1.51 -8.02 -24.19
CA ASP A 361 -0.64 -9.18 -24.01
C ASP A 361 -0.70 -9.72 -22.58
N GLU A 362 -0.67 -8.84 -21.59
CA GLU A 362 -0.76 -9.25 -20.19
C GLU A 362 -2.16 -9.80 -19.84
N HIS A 363 -3.25 -9.25 -20.41
CA HIS A 363 -4.59 -9.83 -20.23
C HIS A 363 -4.72 -11.19 -20.90
N ARG A 364 -4.17 -11.39 -22.11
CA ARG A 364 -4.11 -12.72 -22.76
C ARG A 364 -3.36 -13.73 -21.91
N ARG A 365 -2.22 -13.34 -21.35
CA ARG A 365 -1.45 -14.18 -20.44
C ARG A 365 -2.29 -14.62 -19.21
N ILE A 366 -3.04 -13.71 -18.62
CA ILE A 366 -3.94 -14.07 -17.50
C ILE A 366 -5.03 -15.04 -17.95
N VAL A 367 -5.62 -14.85 -19.14
CA VAL A 367 -6.60 -15.81 -19.70
C VAL A 367 -5.97 -17.21 -19.91
N GLU A 368 -4.72 -17.29 -20.34
CA GLU A 368 -3.97 -18.55 -20.45
C GLU A 368 -3.74 -19.19 -19.07
N GLU A 369 -3.38 -18.42 -18.05
CA GLU A 369 -3.22 -18.92 -16.68
C GLU A 369 -4.54 -19.45 -16.11
N ILE A 370 -5.66 -18.76 -16.34
CA ILE A 370 -7.01 -19.25 -15.94
C ILE A 370 -7.27 -20.64 -16.54
N ARG A 371 -6.98 -20.82 -17.85
CA ARG A 371 -7.13 -22.12 -18.53
C ARG A 371 -6.18 -23.18 -17.96
N LYS A 372 -4.93 -22.83 -17.72
CA LYS A 372 -3.89 -23.70 -17.14
C LYS A 372 -4.33 -24.28 -15.77
N TYR A 373 -4.96 -23.48 -14.94
CA TYR A 373 -5.48 -23.90 -13.63
C TYR A 373 -6.85 -24.62 -13.72
N GLY A 374 -7.45 -24.72 -14.90
CA GLY A 374 -8.69 -25.46 -15.13
C GLY A 374 -9.95 -24.77 -14.61
N PHE A 375 -9.94 -23.44 -14.43
CA PHE A 375 -11.13 -22.71 -14.03
C PHE A 375 -12.14 -22.63 -15.18
N THR A 376 -13.37 -23.07 -14.93
CA THR A 376 -14.46 -23.11 -15.92
C THR A 376 -15.55 -22.08 -15.67
N GLN A 377 -15.78 -21.68 -14.42
CA GLN A 377 -16.76 -20.65 -14.07
C GLN A 377 -16.04 -19.31 -13.94
N VAL A 378 -15.96 -18.57 -15.04
CA VAL A 378 -15.16 -17.35 -15.15
C VAL A 378 -15.99 -16.23 -15.74
N TRP A 379 -16.06 -15.13 -15.00
CA TRP A 379 -16.64 -13.87 -15.43
C TRP A 379 -15.51 -12.84 -15.54
N LEU A 380 -15.36 -12.27 -16.72
CA LEU A 380 -14.36 -11.25 -17.03
C LEU A 380 -15.06 -9.90 -17.28
N VAL A 381 -14.53 -8.85 -16.67
CA VAL A 381 -15.18 -7.54 -16.62
C VAL A 381 -14.26 -6.45 -17.16
N GLY A 382 -14.71 -5.77 -18.22
CA GLY A 382 -14.01 -4.66 -18.84
C GLY A 382 -13.59 -4.93 -20.29
N SER A 383 -13.19 -3.86 -20.96
CA SER A 383 -12.85 -3.88 -22.40
C SER A 383 -11.54 -4.60 -22.70
N GLU A 384 -10.58 -4.55 -21.79
CA GLU A 384 -9.27 -5.18 -21.97
C GLU A 384 -9.39 -6.71 -21.96
N PHE A 385 -10.10 -7.26 -20.97
CA PHE A 385 -10.41 -8.68 -20.95
C PHE A 385 -11.31 -9.10 -22.11
N ALA A 386 -12.26 -8.28 -22.53
CA ALA A 386 -13.11 -8.58 -23.69
C ALA A 386 -12.26 -8.73 -24.97
N GLY A 387 -11.25 -7.87 -25.17
CA GLY A 387 -10.31 -7.97 -26.29
C GLY A 387 -9.35 -9.15 -26.19
N ALA A 388 -9.00 -9.59 -24.97
CA ALA A 388 -8.02 -10.64 -24.70
C ALA A 388 -8.62 -12.06 -24.62
N ALA A 389 -9.91 -12.18 -24.33
CA ALA A 389 -10.57 -13.47 -24.03
C ALA A 389 -10.63 -14.43 -25.22
N GLY A 390 -10.71 -13.93 -26.47
CA GLY A 390 -10.82 -14.78 -27.67
C GLY A 390 -11.94 -15.82 -27.53
N ASP A 391 -11.72 -17.03 -28.02
CA ASP A 391 -12.64 -18.17 -27.91
C ASP A 391 -12.53 -18.89 -26.55
N SER A 392 -12.40 -18.16 -25.44
CA SER A 392 -12.24 -18.77 -24.12
C SER A 392 -13.49 -19.49 -23.61
N GLY A 393 -14.68 -19.13 -24.09
CA GLY A 393 -15.95 -19.57 -23.54
C GLY A 393 -16.31 -18.93 -22.22
N PHE A 394 -15.52 -17.97 -21.73
CA PHE A 394 -15.78 -17.25 -20.49
C PHE A 394 -16.87 -16.20 -20.69
N ARG A 395 -17.61 -15.90 -19.63
CA ARG A 395 -18.65 -14.87 -19.67
C ARG A 395 -18.02 -13.49 -19.58
N LEU A 396 -18.33 -12.61 -20.52
CA LEU A 396 -17.79 -11.28 -20.63
C LEU A 396 -18.83 -10.23 -20.24
N PHE A 397 -18.38 -9.22 -19.48
CA PHE A 397 -19.21 -8.11 -19.04
C PHE A 397 -18.48 -6.78 -19.33
N PRO A 398 -19.21 -5.77 -19.85
CA PRO A 398 -18.59 -4.46 -20.14
C PRO A 398 -18.16 -3.71 -18.85
N ASP A 399 -18.91 -3.87 -17.78
CA ASP A 399 -18.77 -3.13 -16.51
C ASP A 399 -19.37 -3.93 -15.33
N VAL A 400 -19.25 -3.34 -14.13
CA VAL A 400 -19.75 -3.92 -12.88
C VAL A 400 -21.29 -3.88 -12.80
N GLU A 401 -21.93 -2.93 -13.44
CA GLU A 401 -23.38 -2.80 -13.50
C GLU A 401 -24.02 -3.98 -14.26
N ALA A 402 -23.40 -4.39 -15.36
CA ALA A 402 -23.83 -5.59 -16.10
C ALA A 402 -23.63 -6.88 -15.29
N VAL A 403 -22.55 -6.97 -14.51
CA VAL A 403 -22.32 -8.08 -13.56
C VAL A 403 -23.43 -8.11 -12.52
N ASN A 404 -23.77 -6.99 -11.90
CA ASN A 404 -24.82 -6.91 -10.89
C ASN A 404 -26.19 -7.28 -11.45
N SER A 405 -26.51 -6.84 -12.67
CA SER A 405 -27.76 -7.24 -13.35
C SER A 405 -27.83 -8.75 -13.60
N ALA A 406 -26.71 -9.36 -13.99
CA ALA A 406 -26.63 -10.81 -14.16
C ALA A 406 -26.80 -11.56 -12.82
N LEU A 407 -26.16 -11.10 -11.74
CA LEU A 407 -26.29 -11.69 -10.40
C LEU A 407 -27.71 -11.58 -9.83
N GLN A 408 -28.45 -10.53 -10.19
CA GLN A 408 -29.86 -10.37 -9.79
C GLN A 408 -30.78 -11.30 -10.56
N SER A 409 -30.53 -11.50 -11.87
CA SER A 409 -31.36 -12.40 -12.72
C SER A 409 -30.99 -13.87 -12.54
N GLU A 410 -29.74 -14.17 -12.29
CA GLU A 410 -29.19 -15.52 -12.14
C GLU A 410 -28.35 -15.59 -10.86
N PRO A 411 -28.98 -15.71 -9.66
CA PRO A 411 -28.27 -15.70 -8.39
C PRO A 411 -27.25 -16.85 -8.28
N VAL A 412 -26.02 -16.49 -7.89
CA VAL A 412 -24.94 -17.45 -7.65
C VAL A 412 -24.97 -17.87 -6.17
N ASN A 413 -24.97 -19.18 -5.91
CA ASN A 413 -25.03 -19.74 -4.57
C ASN A 413 -24.05 -20.92 -4.41
N GLY A 414 -23.57 -21.15 -3.19
CA GLY A 414 -22.74 -22.29 -2.82
C GLY A 414 -21.34 -22.27 -3.43
N LYS A 415 -20.84 -21.08 -3.85
CA LYS A 415 -19.56 -20.94 -4.52
C LYS A 415 -18.48 -20.38 -3.60
N THR A 416 -17.25 -20.76 -3.89
CA THR A 416 -16.06 -20.00 -3.44
C THR A 416 -15.61 -19.12 -4.61
N ILE A 417 -15.62 -17.80 -4.42
CA ILE A 417 -15.47 -16.82 -5.51
C ILE A 417 -14.26 -15.94 -5.27
N LEU A 418 -13.31 -15.92 -6.21
CA LEU A 418 -12.25 -14.91 -6.24
C LEU A 418 -12.75 -13.65 -6.96
N ILE A 419 -12.69 -12.51 -6.28
CA ILE A 419 -13.02 -11.20 -6.85
C ILE A 419 -11.75 -10.36 -6.90
N LYS A 420 -11.25 -10.05 -8.10
CA LYS A 420 -10.04 -9.26 -8.30
C LYS A 420 -10.10 -8.40 -9.55
N GLY A 421 -9.67 -7.15 -9.42
CA GLY A 421 -9.60 -6.18 -10.51
C GLY A 421 -9.03 -4.85 -10.04
N SER A 422 -8.75 -3.97 -10.97
CA SER A 422 -8.35 -2.59 -10.64
C SER A 422 -9.48 -1.86 -9.92
N ASN A 423 -9.14 -0.97 -8.98
CA ASN A 423 -10.10 -0.24 -8.15
C ASN A 423 -11.16 0.50 -8.98
N SER A 424 -10.76 1.08 -10.11
CA SER A 424 -11.66 1.82 -11.01
C SER A 424 -12.75 0.96 -11.68
N ILE A 425 -12.60 -0.37 -11.70
CA ILE A 425 -13.64 -1.29 -12.20
C ILE A 425 -14.78 -1.42 -11.18
N GLY A 426 -14.49 -1.24 -9.88
CA GLY A 426 -15.52 -1.19 -8.84
C GLY A 426 -16.13 -2.54 -8.48
N LEU A 427 -15.39 -3.65 -8.64
CA LEU A 427 -15.92 -5.01 -8.40
C LEU A 427 -16.43 -5.24 -6.97
N THR A 428 -15.99 -4.45 -5.99
CA THR A 428 -16.52 -4.51 -4.62
C THR A 428 -18.02 -4.27 -4.53
N LYS A 429 -18.60 -3.57 -5.53
CA LYS A 429 -20.06 -3.36 -5.62
C LYS A 429 -20.85 -4.65 -5.90
N THR A 430 -20.18 -5.73 -6.32
CA THR A 430 -20.85 -7.02 -6.57
C THR A 430 -21.11 -7.81 -5.29
N ILE A 431 -20.39 -7.51 -4.20
CA ILE A 431 -20.42 -8.27 -2.94
C ILE A 431 -21.83 -8.37 -2.35
N THR A 432 -22.61 -7.29 -2.46
CA THR A 432 -23.99 -7.26 -1.93
C THR A 432 -24.97 -8.13 -2.71
N ASN A 433 -24.65 -8.51 -3.95
CA ASN A 433 -25.46 -9.36 -4.82
C ASN A 433 -24.97 -10.83 -4.81
N LEU A 434 -23.86 -11.11 -4.17
CA LEU A 434 -23.25 -12.45 -4.01
C LEU A 434 -23.54 -13.03 -2.62
#